data_aa2cb15df64620521e01c122a2ad6298
#
_entry.id   aa2cb15df64620521e01c122a2ad6298
#
_cell.length_a   1.000
_cell.length_b   1.000
_cell.length_c   1.000
_cell.angle_alpha   90.00
_cell.angle_beta   90.00
_cell.angle_gamma   90.00
#
_symmetry.space_group_name_H-M   'P 1'
#
loop_
_entity.id
_entity.type
_entity.pdbx_description
1 polymer ?
#
loop_
_entity_poly.entity_id
_entity_poly.type
_entity_poly.pdbx_seq_one_letter_code
_entity_poly.pdbx_strand_id
1 'polypeptide(L)'
;MRNIRITLAYEGTAYSGFQRQENSITVQEILETALQKLTGTKTTLYFVARTDAGVHAYGQECTFYTESSIPGDRFIFALNILLPPDIRVTESREVPYDFSVRRNNYGKTYGYLLTEEKDCPPFFKRYAWQAGRKLDISKMEKAAEVLSGTHDFTSFRGNNSCLYADTLRCFNNR
;
A
#
# COMPACT_ATOMS: atom_id res chain seq x y z
N MET A 1 12.23 -24.16 -3.57
CA MET A 1 11.87 -22.71 -3.48
C MET A 1 10.36 -22.61 -3.36
N ARG A 2 9.84 -21.81 -2.45
CA ARG A 2 8.40 -21.64 -2.12
C ARG A 2 8.04 -20.17 -2.33
N ASN A 3 6.79 -19.88 -2.68
CA ASN A 3 6.26 -18.54 -2.86
C ASN A 3 5.40 -18.17 -1.65
N ILE A 4 5.77 -17.13 -0.93
CA ILE A 4 5.07 -16.66 0.27
C ILE A 4 4.40 -15.32 -0.04
N ARG A 5 3.09 -15.25 0.22
CA ARG A 5 2.32 -14.00 0.19
C ARG A 5 2.24 -13.43 1.59
N ILE A 6 2.44 -12.12 1.70
CA ILE A 6 2.24 -11.34 2.91
C ILE A 6 1.36 -10.13 2.62
N THR A 7 0.52 -9.78 3.59
CA THR A 7 -0.26 -8.55 3.59
C THR A 7 0.33 -7.61 4.63
N LEU A 8 0.48 -6.34 4.29
CA LEU A 8 1.15 -5.33 5.09
C LEU A 8 0.24 -4.16 5.42
N ALA A 9 0.33 -3.69 6.65
CA ALA A 9 -0.12 -2.35 7.03
C ALA A 9 1.11 -1.51 7.40
N TYR A 10 1.15 -0.24 7.01
CA TYR A 10 2.23 0.67 7.41
C TYR A 10 1.78 2.12 7.49
N GLU A 11 2.41 2.83 8.41
CA GLU A 11 2.37 4.28 8.55
C GLU A 11 3.49 4.88 7.71
N GLY A 12 3.14 5.57 6.63
CA GLY A 12 4.10 5.95 5.57
C GLY A 12 4.90 7.22 5.82
N THR A 13 4.61 7.99 6.88
CA THR A 13 5.17 9.34 7.10
C THR A 13 6.70 9.36 7.11
N ALA A 14 7.33 8.31 7.68
CA ALA A 14 8.79 8.21 7.78
C ALA A 14 9.47 7.64 6.53
N TYR A 15 8.70 7.29 5.49
CA TYR A 15 9.21 6.57 4.32
C TYR A 15 9.07 7.39 3.02
N SER A 16 10.06 7.28 2.15
CA SER A 16 10.05 7.84 0.80
C SER A 16 9.25 6.96 -0.18
N GLY A 17 8.08 6.50 0.28
CA GLY A 17 7.20 5.59 -0.45
C GLY A 17 7.53 4.11 -0.23
N PHE A 18 6.82 3.26 -0.98
CA PHE A 18 6.97 1.83 -0.85
C PHE A 18 8.22 1.30 -1.55
N GLN A 19 8.40 1.63 -2.84
CA GLN A 19 9.43 1.05 -3.69
C GLN A 19 10.82 1.55 -3.32
N ARG A 20 11.81 0.62 -3.28
CA ARG A 20 13.23 0.93 -3.07
C ARG A 20 13.71 2.02 -4.02
N GLN A 21 14.43 2.99 -3.47
CA GLN A 21 15.07 4.09 -4.16
C GLN A 21 16.49 4.27 -3.62
N GLU A 22 17.36 4.87 -4.42
CA GLU A 22 18.69 5.25 -3.97
C GLU A 22 18.58 6.43 -2.98
N ASN A 23 19.41 6.38 -1.93
CA ASN A 23 19.56 7.45 -0.92
C ASN A 23 18.28 7.80 -0.13
N SER A 24 17.32 6.89 0.00
CA SER A 24 16.13 7.13 0.80
C SER A 24 15.60 5.84 1.46
N ILE A 25 15.04 5.99 2.66
CA ILE A 25 14.44 4.88 3.41
C ILE A 25 13.07 4.58 2.82
N THR A 26 12.83 3.33 2.44
CA THR A 26 11.57 2.87 1.84
C THR A 26 11.02 1.64 2.56
N VAL A 27 9.70 1.42 2.49
CA VAL A 27 9.05 0.25 3.12
C VAL A 27 9.60 -1.06 2.55
N GLN A 28 9.83 -1.14 1.23
CA GLN A 28 10.40 -2.33 0.58
C GLN A 28 11.80 -2.65 1.12
N GLU A 29 12.65 -1.66 1.31
CA GLU A 29 14.01 -1.87 1.81
C GLU A 29 14.02 -2.42 3.23
N ILE A 30 13.18 -1.89 4.12
CA ILE A 30 13.04 -2.41 5.49
C ILE A 30 12.58 -3.86 5.49
N LEU A 31 11.58 -4.19 4.68
CA LEU A 31 11.07 -5.57 4.54
C LEU A 31 12.11 -6.54 3.97
N GLU A 32 12.80 -6.16 2.90
CA GLU A 32 13.84 -7.00 2.30
C GLU A 32 15.00 -7.22 3.27
N THR A 33 15.36 -6.20 4.06
CA THR A 33 16.36 -6.30 5.12
C THR A 33 15.92 -7.26 6.23
N ALA A 34 14.66 -7.17 6.67
CA ALA A 34 14.09 -8.08 7.67
C ALA A 34 14.03 -9.52 7.14
N LEU A 35 13.61 -9.72 5.90
CA LEU A 35 13.60 -11.02 5.23
C LEU A 35 15.02 -11.61 5.13
N GLN A 36 16.01 -10.82 4.75
CA GLN A 36 17.41 -11.28 4.68
C GLN A 36 17.94 -11.70 6.06
N LYS A 37 17.65 -10.94 7.11
CA LYS A 37 18.01 -11.33 8.48
C LYS A 37 17.34 -12.62 8.92
N LEU A 38 16.08 -12.83 8.54
CA LEU A 38 15.28 -13.98 8.93
C LEU A 38 15.66 -15.25 8.18
N THR A 39 15.94 -15.15 6.87
CA THR A 39 16.16 -16.32 5.99
C THR A 39 17.64 -16.58 5.67
N GLY A 40 18.53 -15.64 6.03
CA GLY A 40 19.96 -15.69 5.69
C GLY A 40 20.27 -15.39 4.22
N THR A 41 19.27 -15.16 3.37
CA THR A 41 19.43 -14.94 1.93
C THR A 41 18.80 -13.63 1.47
N LYS A 42 19.45 -12.95 0.53
CA LYS A 42 18.88 -11.75 -0.09
C LYS A 42 17.63 -12.14 -0.87
N THR A 43 16.53 -11.50 -0.56
CA THR A 43 15.20 -11.82 -1.12
C THR A 43 14.61 -10.58 -1.77
N THR A 44 14.13 -10.73 -3.01
CA THR A 44 13.42 -9.66 -3.72
C THR A 44 11.93 -9.73 -3.39
N LEU A 45 11.35 -8.59 -3.02
CA LEU A 45 9.93 -8.44 -2.73
C LEU A 45 9.18 -7.98 -3.99
N TYR A 46 8.16 -8.74 -4.39
CA TYR A 46 7.21 -8.36 -5.43
C TYR A 46 5.94 -7.81 -4.78
N PHE A 47 5.40 -6.71 -5.29
CA PHE A 47 4.27 -6.00 -4.67
C PHE A 47 3.25 -5.53 -5.71
N VAL A 48 2.00 -5.30 -5.26
CA VAL A 48 0.89 -4.91 -6.13
C VAL A 48 1.04 -3.50 -6.67
N ALA A 49 1.32 -2.54 -5.78
CA ALA A 49 1.26 -1.13 -6.11
C ALA A 49 2.38 -0.34 -5.43
N ARG A 50 2.84 0.69 -6.12
CA ARG A 50 3.65 1.74 -5.52
C ARG A 50 2.74 2.67 -4.71
N THR A 51 3.22 3.10 -3.55
CA THR A 51 2.68 4.25 -2.84
C THR A 51 3.76 5.33 -2.80
N ASP A 52 3.35 6.58 -2.91
CA ASP A 52 4.25 7.73 -2.85
C ASP A 52 4.73 7.99 -1.42
N ALA A 53 5.69 8.92 -1.27
CA ALA A 53 6.22 9.32 0.04
C ALA A 53 5.09 9.78 0.97
N GLY A 54 5.12 9.31 2.21
CA GLY A 54 4.13 9.65 3.24
C GLY A 54 2.80 8.92 3.16
N VAL A 55 2.52 8.15 2.10
CA VAL A 55 1.25 7.42 1.95
C VAL A 55 1.23 6.18 2.84
N HIS A 56 0.14 6.01 3.59
CA HIS A 56 -0.12 4.85 4.44
C HIS A 56 -0.78 3.72 3.65
N ALA A 57 -0.75 2.50 4.17
CA ALA A 57 -1.52 1.38 3.63
C ALA A 57 -2.05 0.47 4.75
N TYR A 58 -3.25 -0.08 4.53
CA TYR A 58 -3.87 -1.09 5.40
C TYR A 58 -3.73 -2.52 4.87
N GLY A 59 -3.45 -2.69 3.56
CA GLY A 59 -3.48 -3.99 2.92
C GLY A 59 -2.61 -4.04 1.68
N GLN A 60 -1.34 -3.66 1.78
CA GLN A 60 -0.38 -3.81 0.68
C GLN A 60 -0.02 -5.28 0.54
N GLU A 61 -0.30 -5.83 -0.63
CA GLU A 61 -0.01 -7.22 -0.95
C GLU A 61 1.39 -7.38 -1.55
N CYS A 62 2.15 -8.33 -1.01
CA CYS A 62 3.48 -8.66 -1.49
C CYS A 62 3.69 -10.17 -1.59
N THR A 63 4.62 -10.59 -2.45
CA THR A 63 5.14 -11.97 -2.48
C THR A 63 6.65 -11.97 -2.54
N PHE A 64 7.23 -13.05 -2.06
CA PHE A 64 8.65 -13.35 -2.18
C PHE A 64 8.90 -14.85 -2.26
N TYR A 65 10.02 -15.22 -2.88
CA TYR A 65 10.44 -16.61 -2.96
C TYR A 65 11.48 -16.91 -1.88
N THR A 66 11.38 -18.10 -1.27
CA THR A 66 12.32 -18.54 -0.23
C THR A 66 12.50 -20.04 -0.21
N GLU A 67 13.67 -20.50 0.27
CA GLU A 67 13.96 -21.89 0.61
C GLU A 67 13.92 -22.15 2.11
N SER A 68 13.63 -21.11 2.90
CA SER A 68 13.50 -21.23 4.35
C SER A 68 12.48 -22.30 4.74
N SER A 69 12.74 -23.04 5.81
CA SER A 69 11.84 -24.01 6.39
C SER A 69 10.71 -23.42 7.23
N ILE A 70 10.70 -22.10 7.46
CA ILE A 70 9.66 -21.41 8.23
C ILE A 70 8.30 -21.65 7.56
N PRO A 71 7.28 -22.17 8.25
CA PRO A 71 5.93 -22.33 7.69
C PRO A 71 5.37 -21.00 7.16
N GLY A 72 4.62 -21.03 6.05
CA GLY A 72 4.14 -19.82 5.37
C GLY A 72 3.28 -18.92 6.26
N ASP A 73 2.49 -19.50 7.16
CA ASP A 73 1.68 -18.81 8.16
C ASP A 73 2.46 -18.26 9.36
N ARG A 74 3.74 -18.61 9.50
CA ARG A 74 4.59 -18.16 10.60
C ARG A 74 5.45 -16.96 10.28
N PHE A 75 5.56 -16.57 9.02
CA PHE A 75 6.29 -15.36 8.63
C PHE A 75 5.71 -14.09 9.26
N ILE A 76 4.40 -14.03 9.52
CA ILE A 76 3.76 -12.92 10.25
C ILE A 76 4.43 -12.66 11.60
N PHE A 77 4.66 -13.69 12.39
CA PHE A 77 5.26 -13.56 13.73
C PHE A 77 6.75 -13.23 13.62
N ALA A 78 7.47 -13.96 12.77
CA ALA A 78 8.91 -13.80 12.63
C ALA A 78 9.31 -12.43 12.08
N LEU A 79 8.59 -11.90 11.08
CA LEU A 79 8.83 -10.58 10.52
C LEU A 79 8.47 -9.47 11.51
N ASN A 80 7.35 -9.57 12.21
CA ASN A 80 6.91 -8.54 13.15
C ASN A 80 7.83 -8.35 14.37
N ILE A 81 8.72 -9.30 14.66
CA ILE A 81 9.78 -9.14 15.68
C ILE A 81 10.90 -8.24 15.14
N LEU A 82 11.17 -8.28 13.83
CA LEU A 82 12.28 -7.57 13.19
C LEU A 82 11.90 -6.20 12.61
N LEU A 83 10.59 -6.00 12.36
CA LEU A 83 10.06 -4.79 11.74
C LEU A 83 9.88 -3.68 12.78
N PRO A 84 10.05 -2.41 12.37
CA PRO A 84 9.75 -1.27 13.22
C PRO A 84 8.24 -1.17 13.51
N PRO A 85 7.82 -0.41 14.54
CA PRO A 85 6.43 -0.38 14.99
C PRO A 85 5.42 0.18 13.97
N ASP A 86 5.89 0.92 12.99
CA ASP A 86 5.12 1.55 11.92
C ASP A 86 4.95 0.69 10.66
N ILE A 87 5.53 -0.53 10.65
CA ILE A 87 5.28 -1.54 9.61
C ILE A 87 4.84 -2.84 10.28
N ARG A 88 3.74 -3.43 9.82
CA ARG A 88 3.19 -4.70 10.31
C ARG A 88 2.79 -5.62 9.18
N VAL A 89 3.21 -6.87 9.27
CA VAL A 89 2.61 -7.97 8.52
C VAL A 89 1.32 -8.36 9.22
N THR A 90 0.20 -8.34 8.53
CA THR A 90 -1.13 -8.66 9.06
C THR A 90 -1.59 -10.06 8.66
N GLU A 91 -1.07 -10.58 7.56
CA GLU A 91 -1.32 -11.95 7.09
C GLU A 91 -0.05 -12.50 6.42
N SER A 92 0.19 -13.80 6.55
CA SER A 92 1.20 -14.51 5.78
C SER A 92 0.74 -15.92 5.46
N ARG A 93 0.99 -16.38 4.22
CA ARG A 93 0.68 -17.75 3.78
C ARG A 93 1.51 -18.16 2.58
N GLU A 94 1.65 -19.44 2.40
CA GLU A 94 2.17 -20.00 1.17
C GLU A 94 1.13 -19.95 0.05
N VAL A 95 1.57 -19.65 -1.16
CA VAL A 95 0.73 -19.58 -2.35
C VAL A 95 1.36 -20.41 -3.47
N PRO A 96 0.60 -20.79 -4.52
CA PRO A 96 1.16 -21.47 -5.68
C PRO A 96 2.41 -20.76 -6.22
N TYR A 97 3.36 -21.53 -6.74
CA TYR A 97 4.65 -21.00 -7.19
C TYR A 97 4.50 -19.92 -8.27
N ASP A 98 3.53 -20.08 -9.16
CA ASP A 98 3.21 -19.17 -10.26
C ASP A 98 2.26 -18.01 -9.89
N PHE A 99 1.81 -17.95 -8.62
CA PHE A 99 0.97 -16.85 -8.14
C PHE A 99 1.71 -15.52 -8.22
N SER A 100 1.03 -14.49 -8.73
CA SER A 100 1.57 -13.13 -8.85
C SER A 100 0.60 -12.12 -8.27
N VAL A 101 1.02 -11.37 -7.25
CA VAL A 101 0.19 -10.29 -6.65
C VAL A 101 -0.26 -9.25 -7.67
N ARG A 102 0.49 -9.04 -8.76
CA ARG A 102 0.12 -8.08 -9.82
C ARG A 102 -0.97 -8.62 -10.73
N ARG A 103 -0.87 -9.89 -11.13
CA ARG A 103 -1.86 -10.53 -12.04
C ARG A 103 -3.14 -10.93 -11.32
N ASN A 104 -3.03 -11.30 -10.04
CA ASN A 104 -4.14 -11.78 -9.22
C ASN A 104 -4.75 -10.68 -8.34
N ASN A 105 -4.53 -9.39 -8.68
CA ASN A 105 -5.13 -8.25 -7.99
C ASN A 105 -6.45 -7.86 -8.67
N TYR A 106 -7.51 -7.75 -7.90
CA TYR A 106 -8.86 -7.39 -8.38
C TYR A 106 -9.16 -5.89 -8.31
N GLY A 107 -8.34 -5.11 -7.60
CA GLY A 107 -8.54 -3.67 -7.47
C GLY A 107 -7.75 -3.06 -6.32
N LYS A 108 -7.97 -1.77 -6.13
CA LYS A 108 -7.37 -0.97 -5.05
C LYS A 108 -8.45 -0.06 -4.46
N THR A 109 -8.46 0.04 -3.14
CA THR A 109 -9.33 0.99 -2.44
C THR A 109 -8.46 2.09 -1.86
N TYR A 110 -8.84 3.34 -2.09
CA TYR A 110 -8.20 4.50 -1.50
C TYR A 110 -9.16 5.16 -0.52
N GLY A 111 -8.67 5.43 0.69
CA GLY A 111 -9.40 6.15 1.72
C GLY A 111 -8.73 7.47 2.04
N TYR A 112 -9.50 8.54 2.13
CA TYR A 112 -9.05 9.85 2.57
C TYR A 112 -9.85 10.27 3.80
N LEU A 113 -9.15 10.59 4.88
CA LEU A 113 -9.76 11.21 6.06
C LEU A 113 -9.70 12.72 5.89
N LEU A 114 -10.84 13.38 6.01
CA LEU A 114 -11.00 14.82 5.84
C LEU A 114 -11.51 15.45 7.14
N THR A 115 -11.07 16.64 7.48
CA THR A 115 -11.63 17.46 8.55
C THR A 115 -11.83 18.90 8.08
N GLU A 116 -12.95 19.51 8.49
CA GLU A 116 -13.26 20.92 8.24
C GLU A 116 -12.53 21.85 9.22
N GLU A 117 -12.10 21.32 10.36
CA GLU A 117 -11.47 22.08 11.42
C GLU A 117 -10.06 22.54 11.03
N LYS A 118 -9.73 23.80 11.34
CA LYS A 118 -8.39 24.34 11.17
C LYS A 118 -7.40 23.74 12.18
N ASP A 119 -7.91 23.47 13.40
CA ASP A 119 -7.14 22.95 14.52
C ASP A 119 -7.56 21.51 14.83
N CYS A 120 -7.18 20.61 13.93
CA CYS A 120 -7.38 19.17 14.12
C CYS A 120 -6.57 18.67 15.32
N PRO A 121 -7.16 17.81 16.20
CA PRO A 121 -6.40 17.20 17.30
C PRO A 121 -5.08 16.59 16.82
N PRO A 122 -3.96 16.73 17.58
CA PRO A 122 -2.61 16.37 17.12
C PRO A 122 -2.49 14.91 16.62
N PHE A 123 -3.24 13.97 17.21
CA PHE A 123 -3.21 12.56 16.83
C PHE A 123 -3.89 12.26 15.49
N PHE A 124 -4.76 13.15 14.97
CA PHE A 124 -5.34 13.03 13.63
C PHE A 124 -4.58 13.82 12.57
N LYS A 125 -3.71 14.76 12.98
CA LYS A 125 -3.03 15.69 12.07
C LYS A 125 -2.21 14.99 10.98
N ARG A 126 -1.68 13.79 11.25
CA ARG A 126 -0.92 13.01 10.27
C ARG A 126 -1.79 12.24 9.28
N TYR A 127 -3.07 12.00 9.63
CA TYR A 127 -3.93 11.08 8.89
C TYR A 127 -5.09 11.78 8.20
N ALA A 128 -5.38 13.03 8.59
CA ALA A 128 -6.51 13.78 8.05
C ALA A 128 -6.04 14.99 7.24
N TRP A 129 -6.60 15.17 6.05
CA TRP A 129 -6.46 16.41 5.33
C TRP A 129 -7.35 17.48 5.96
N GLN A 130 -6.72 18.56 6.39
CA GLN A 130 -7.39 19.71 7.01
C GLN A 130 -7.83 20.68 5.91
N ALA A 131 -9.11 20.66 5.57
CA ALA A 131 -9.68 21.53 4.54
C ALA A 131 -9.65 23.01 4.94
N GLY A 132 -9.69 23.29 6.26
CA GLY A 132 -9.70 24.65 6.83
C GLY A 132 -10.93 25.49 6.46
N ARG A 133 -11.94 24.85 5.89
CA ARG A 133 -13.21 25.46 5.45
C ARG A 133 -14.32 24.41 5.49
N LYS A 134 -15.55 24.89 5.54
CA LYS A 134 -16.72 24.03 5.42
C LYS A 134 -16.76 23.37 4.04
N LEU A 135 -17.00 22.07 4.00
CA LEU A 135 -17.14 21.28 2.79
C LEU A 135 -18.63 21.09 2.44
N ASP A 136 -18.95 21.18 1.16
CA ASP A 136 -20.29 20.88 0.66
C ASP A 136 -20.35 19.38 0.33
N ILE A 137 -20.70 18.59 1.35
CA ILE A 137 -20.76 17.13 1.22
C ILE A 137 -21.72 16.70 0.11
N SER A 138 -22.87 17.37 -0.03
CA SER A 138 -23.85 17.05 -1.07
C SER A 138 -23.30 17.26 -2.49
N LYS A 139 -22.46 18.29 -2.70
CA LYS A 139 -21.77 18.45 -3.99
C LYS A 139 -20.66 17.43 -4.20
N MET A 140 -19.96 17.03 -3.12
CA MET A 140 -18.94 15.97 -3.21
C MET A 140 -19.58 14.62 -3.56
N GLU A 141 -20.73 14.27 -2.95
CA GLU A 141 -21.49 13.06 -3.27
C GLU A 141 -21.92 13.03 -4.75
N LYS A 142 -22.52 14.13 -5.24
CA LYS A 142 -22.91 14.25 -6.66
C LYS A 142 -21.72 14.12 -7.60
N ALA A 143 -20.57 14.71 -7.25
CA ALA A 143 -19.34 14.56 -8.05
C ALA A 143 -18.83 13.12 -8.05
N ALA A 144 -18.90 12.43 -6.90
CA ALA A 144 -18.52 11.02 -6.79
C ALA A 144 -19.44 10.11 -7.63
N GLU A 145 -20.75 10.39 -7.68
CA GLU A 145 -21.70 9.69 -8.56
C GLU A 145 -21.31 9.80 -10.03
N VAL A 146 -20.93 11.00 -10.49
CA VAL A 146 -20.48 11.23 -11.88
C VAL A 146 -19.20 10.48 -12.20
N LEU A 147 -18.29 10.34 -11.22
CA LEU A 147 -17.02 9.63 -11.37
C LEU A 147 -17.14 8.12 -11.19
N SER A 148 -18.29 7.63 -10.72
CA SER A 148 -18.54 6.19 -10.54
C SER A 148 -18.71 5.49 -11.88
N GLY A 149 -18.13 4.28 -12.00
CA GLY A 149 -18.23 3.47 -13.23
C GLY A 149 -16.92 3.43 -14.02
N THR A 150 -17.03 3.19 -15.31
CA THR A 150 -15.89 3.10 -16.23
C THR A 150 -15.83 4.34 -17.11
N HIS A 151 -14.81 5.16 -16.91
CA HIS A 151 -14.61 6.42 -17.59
C HIS A 151 -13.18 6.56 -18.10
N ASP A 152 -12.96 7.44 -19.06
CA ASP A 152 -11.63 7.91 -19.41
C ASP A 152 -11.18 9.00 -18.42
N PHE A 153 -10.24 8.65 -17.57
CA PHE A 153 -9.66 9.54 -16.56
C PHE A 153 -8.36 10.22 -17.01
N THR A 154 -8.08 10.25 -18.31
CA THR A 154 -6.83 10.84 -18.86
C THR A 154 -6.60 12.25 -18.36
N SER A 155 -7.65 13.09 -18.22
CA SER A 155 -7.56 14.46 -17.72
C SER A 155 -7.14 14.57 -16.24
N PHE A 156 -7.21 13.47 -15.48
CA PHE A 156 -6.79 13.43 -14.06
C PHE A 156 -5.35 12.91 -13.88
N ARG A 157 -4.65 12.60 -14.98
CA ARG A 157 -3.27 12.11 -14.93
C ARG A 157 -2.27 13.25 -14.72
N GLY A 158 -1.25 13.01 -13.93
CA GLY A 158 -0.09 13.90 -13.85
C GLY A 158 0.73 13.89 -15.16
N ASN A 159 1.39 15.00 -15.48
CA ASN A 159 2.13 15.20 -16.74
C ASN A 159 3.27 14.20 -17.00
N ASN A 160 3.72 13.45 -15.99
CA ASN A 160 4.87 12.51 -16.09
C ASN A 160 4.47 11.02 -16.12
N SER A 161 3.20 10.68 -16.32
CA SER A 161 2.78 9.28 -16.36
C SER A 161 2.90 8.70 -17.78
N CYS A 162 3.71 7.62 -17.94
CA CYS A 162 3.80 6.87 -19.19
C CYS A 162 2.43 6.40 -19.69
N LEU A 163 2.27 6.46 -21.03
CA LEU A 163 1.08 6.05 -21.79
C LEU A 163 0.84 4.53 -21.70
N TYR A 164 0.21 4.07 -20.65
CA TYR A 164 -0.57 2.84 -20.68
C TYR A 164 -2.03 3.21 -20.41
N ALA A 165 -2.92 2.82 -21.34
CA ALA A 165 -4.36 3.04 -21.23
C ALA A 165 -4.91 2.21 -20.06
N ASP A 166 -4.85 2.77 -18.86
CA ASP A 166 -5.47 2.19 -17.67
C ASP A 166 -6.88 2.74 -17.56
N THR A 167 -7.84 1.91 -17.94
CA THR A 167 -9.25 2.15 -17.64
C THR A 167 -9.41 2.00 -16.13
N LEU A 168 -9.45 3.11 -15.40
CA LEU A 168 -9.73 3.12 -13.97
C LEU A 168 -11.22 2.81 -13.75
N ARG A 169 -11.52 1.78 -12.99
CA ARG A 169 -12.86 1.48 -12.51
C ARG A 169 -12.98 2.00 -11.08
N CYS A 170 -13.79 3.03 -10.87
CA CYS A 170 -14.17 3.45 -9.52
C CYS A 170 -15.36 2.59 -9.05
N PHE A 171 -15.17 1.84 -7.98
CA PHE A 171 -16.26 1.15 -7.28
C PHE A 171 -16.61 1.96 -6.05
N ASN A 172 -17.85 2.40 -5.95
CA ASN A 172 -18.40 2.99 -4.74
C ASN A 172 -18.87 1.82 -3.85
N ASN A 173 -18.11 1.46 -2.82
CA ASN A 173 -18.62 0.59 -1.77
C ASN A 173 -19.27 1.49 -0.70
N ARG A 174 -20.56 1.33 -0.54
CA ARG A 174 -21.35 1.87 0.58
C ARG A 174 -21.00 1.14 1.86
#